data_dd77f8ba15486a02018e0200d0de46e3
#
_entry.id   dd77f8ba15486a02018e0200d0de46e3
#
_cell.length_a   1.000
_cell.length_b   1.000
_cell.length_c   1.000
_cell.angle_alpha   90.00
_cell.angle_beta   90.00
_cell.angle_gamma   90.00
#
_symmetry.space_group_name_H-M   'P 1'
#
loop_
_entity.id
_entity.type
_entity.pdbx_description
1 polymer ?
#
loop_
_entity_poly.entity_id
_entity_poly.type
_entity_poly.pdbx_seq_one_letter_code
_entity_poly.pdbx_strand_id
1 'polypeptide(L)'
;SIMGVNNEIGTVEPLEKISKIIKEKNPSTIFHVDAVQAYGKIKILPKKMGIDLLSVSGHKLHGPKGIGFLYVSYKVKIKPIIFGGGQQKALRGGTQNVCGIMGLGASLKKIFDNYEEDTKRMCSLRDSLAARLLENEGITINGPLANENTKEFSAPHIVSVSVQGVRAEVLLHALENKGIFVS
;
A
#
# COMPACT_ATOMS: atom_id res chain seq x y z
N SER A 1 3.55 -12.44 -7.94
CA SER A 1 3.57 -11.11 -7.34
C SER A 1 2.17 -10.50 -7.36
N ILE A 2 1.72 -9.97 -6.23
CA ILE A 2 0.38 -9.37 -6.08
C ILE A 2 0.52 -8.10 -5.26
N MET A 3 -0.23 -7.05 -5.58
CA MET A 3 -0.36 -5.87 -4.73
C MET A 3 -1.18 -6.20 -3.48
N GLY A 4 -0.75 -5.76 -2.31
CA GLY A 4 -1.54 -5.93 -1.08
C GLY A 4 -2.74 -4.99 -1.01
N VAL A 5 -2.60 -3.81 -1.62
CA VAL A 5 -3.66 -2.81 -1.81
C VAL A 5 -3.50 -2.24 -3.21
N ASN A 6 -4.59 -2.20 -3.97
CA ASN A 6 -4.60 -1.55 -5.28
C ASN A 6 -4.49 -0.03 -5.11
N ASN A 7 -3.57 0.59 -5.84
CA ASN A 7 -3.26 2.02 -5.70
C ASN A 7 -4.32 2.96 -6.30
N GLU A 8 -5.23 2.46 -7.13
CA GLU A 8 -6.24 3.28 -7.81
C GLU A 8 -7.61 3.20 -7.13
N ILE A 9 -8.11 1.99 -6.92
CA ILE A 9 -9.46 1.76 -6.38
C ILE A 9 -9.48 1.30 -4.93
N GLY A 10 -8.30 1.14 -4.31
CA GLY A 10 -8.18 0.82 -2.88
C GLY A 10 -8.60 -0.60 -2.48
N THR A 11 -8.66 -1.55 -3.42
CA THR A 11 -8.95 -2.94 -3.06
C THR A 11 -7.85 -3.52 -2.18
N VAL A 12 -8.24 -4.10 -1.05
CA VAL A 12 -7.36 -4.86 -0.14
C VAL A 12 -7.46 -6.34 -0.50
N GLU A 13 -6.34 -6.94 -0.86
CA GLU A 13 -6.30 -8.35 -1.23
C GLU A 13 -6.27 -9.26 0.01
N PRO A 14 -7.00 -10.39 0.02
CA PRO A 14 -7.01 -11.35 1.13
C PRO A 14 -5.74 -12.21 1.12
N LEU A 15 -4.58 -11.60 1.44
CA LEU A 15 -3.23 -12.14 1.26
C LEU A 15 -3.03 -13.51 1.91
N GLU A 16 -3.61 -13.74 3.10
CA GLU A 16 -3.50 -15.02 3.80
C GLU A 16 -4.22 -16.14 3.05
N LYS A 17 -5.42 -15.87 2.52
CA LYS A 17 -6.19 -16.85 1.70
C LYS A 17 -5.46 -17.14 0.39
N ILE A 18 -4.96 -16.09 -0.27
CA ILE A 18 -4.19 -16.22 -1.52
C ILE A 18 -2.93 -17.06 -1.30
N SER A 19 -2.17 -16.77 -0.26
CA SER A 19 -0.98 -17.54 0.11
C SER A 19 -1.30 -19.02 0.32
N LYS A 20 -2.36 -19.31 1.06
CA LYS A 20 -2.82 -20.69 1.32
C LYS A 20 -3.09 -21.43 0.01
N ILE A 21 -3.87 -20.84 -0.89
CA ILE A 21 -4.19 -21.43 -2.20
C ILE A 21 -2.92 -21.69 -3.02
N ILE A 22 -2.01 -20.70 -3.07
CA ILE A 22 -0.74 -20.83 -3.78
C ILE A 22 0.07 -22.03 -3.24
N LYS A 23 0.22 -22.11 -1.91
CA LYS A 23 1.05 -23.14 -1.27
C LYS A 23 0.40 -24.52 -1.32
N GLU A 24 -0.92 -24.62 -1.34
CA GLU A 24 -1.64 -25.87 -1.56
C GLU A 24 -1.45 -26.40 -2.99
N LYS A 25 -1.46 -25.50 -3.97
CA LYS A 25 -1.26 -25.89 -5.39
C LYS A 25 0.20 -26.19 -5.72
N ASN A 26 1.11 -25.36 -5.26
CA ASN A 26 2.53 -25.54 -5.46
C ASN A 26 3.33 -24.91 -4.30
N PRO A 27 3.80 -25.73 -3.33
CA PRO A 27 4.55 -25.25 -2.17
C PRO A 27 5.84 -24.50 -2.51
N SER A 28 6.44 -24.77 -3.69
CA SER A 28 7.69 -24.15 -4.13
C SER A 28 7.49 -22.75 -4.74
N THR A 29 6.26 -22.37 -5.08
CA THR A 29 5.97 -21.02 -5.61
C THR A 29 6.31 -19.97 -4.58
N ILE A 30 7.15 -19.00 -4.94
CA ILE A 30 7.48 -17.84 -4.10
C ILE A 30 6.34 -16.84 -4.21
N PHE A 31 5.78 -16.46 -3.07
CA PHE A 31 4.73 -15.46 -2.98
C PHE A 31 5.31 -14.10 -2.59
N HIS A 32 5.32 -13.17 -3.55
CA HIS A 32 5.72 -11.78 -3.34
C HIS A 32 4.50 -10.88 -3.23
N VAL A 33 4.53 -9.97 -2.27
CA VAL A 33 3.54 -8.92 -2.08
C VAL A 33 4.17 -7.55 -2.29
N ASP A 34 3.62 -6.78 -3.20
CA ASP A 34 3.86 -5.34 -3.24
C ASP A 34 2.99 -4.67 -2.17
N ALA A 35 3.63 -4.23 -1.10
CA ALA A 35 2.98 -3.61 0.04
C ALA A 35 3.15 -2.08 0.08
N VAL A 36 3.52 -1.47 -1.04
CA VAL A 36 3.76 -0.02 -1.11
C VAL A 36 2.55 0.78 -0.65
N GLN A 37 1.35 0.38 -1.03
CA GLN A 37 0.10 1.01 -0.57
C GLN A 37 -0.47 0.37 0.70
N ALA A 38 0.01 -0.81 1.09
CA ALA A 38 -0.57 -1.60 2.17
C ALA A 38 0.13 -1.40 3.51
N TYR A 39 1.47 -1.35 3.51
CA TYR A 39 2.27 -1.31 4.74
C TYR A 39 1.99 -0.02 5.54
N GLY A 40 1.78 -0.19 6.85
CA GLY A 40 1.41 0.93 7.73
C GLY A 40 -0.02 1.46 7.57
N LYS A 41 -0.84 0.87 6.68
CA LYS A 41 -2.26 1.21 6.45
C LYS A 41 -3.18 0.05 6.82
N ILE A 42 -2.75 -1.17 6.50
CA ILE A 42 -3.38 -2.42 6.93
C ILE A 42 -2.37 -3.26 7.71
N LYS A 43 -2.86 -4.14 8.56
CA LYS A 43 -2.00 -5.01 9.36
C LYS A 43 -1.44 -6.14 8.50
N ILE A 44 -0.13 -6.12 8.26
CA ILE A 44 0.56 -7.17 7.52
C ILE A 44 1.56 -7.86 8.45
N LEU A 45 1.42 -9.17 8.56
CA LEU A 45 2.32 -10.05 9.32
C LEU A 45 2.90 -11.08 8.34
N PRO A 46 3.99 -10.78 7.62
CA PRO A 46 4.43 -11.58 6.48
C PRO A 46 4.63 -13.07 6.81
N LYS A 47 5.26 -13.36 7.92
CA LYS A 47 5.49 -14.75 8.38
C LYS A 47 4.19 -15.50 8.65
N LYS A 48 3.21 -14.85 9.30
CA LYS A 48 1.91 -15.45 9.63
C LYS A 48 1.06 -15.65 8.37
N MET A 49 1.10 -14.68 7.47
CA MET A 49 0.35 -14.69 6.22
C MET A 49 1.00 -15.53 5.11
N GLY A 50 2.14 -16.18 5.39
CA GLY A 50 2.84 -17.03 4.41
C GLY A 50 3.43 -16.25 3.23
N ILE A 51 3.76 -14.98 3.43
CA ILE A 51 4.40 -14.12 2.43
C ILE A 51 5.90 -14.41 2.44
N ASP A 52 6.46 -14.68 1.27
CA ASP A 52 7.88 -14.99 1.11
C ASP A 52 8.73 -13.73 0.87
N LEU A 53 8.20 -12.78 0.12
CA LEU A 53 8.84 -11.50 -0.20
C LEU A 53 7.82 -10.37 -0.03
N LEU A 54 8.26 -9.21 0.48
CA LEU A 54 7.39 -8.05 0.62
C LEU A 54 8.16 -6.77 0.34
N SER A 55 7.69 -6.00 -0.63
CA SER A 55 8.28 -4.71 -1.02
C SER A 55 7.56 -3.54 -0.35
N VAL A 56 8.34 -2.60 0.18
CA VAL A 56 7.83 -1.39 0.84
C VAL A 56 8.62 -0.18 0.38
N SER A 57 7.92 0.95 0.20
CA SER A 57 8.51 2.22 -0.22
C SER A 57 8.29 3.32 0.83
N GLY A 58 9.37 3.99 1.23
CA GLY A 58 9.34 4.95 2.34
C GLY A 58 8.47 6.18 2.09
N HIS A 59 8.44 6.68 0.85
CA HIS A 59 7.67 7.88 0.50
C HIS A 59 6.14 7.73 0.64
N LYS A 60 5.64 6.50 0.69
CA LYS A 60 4.22 6.22 0.98
C LYS A 60 3.92 6.12 2.48
N LEU A 61 4.96 6.22 3.30
CA LEU A 61 4.93 6.11 4.76
C LEU A 61 5.37 7.41 5.43
N HIS A 62 5.27 8.56 4.75
CA HIS A 62 5.76 9.85 5.21
C HIS A 62 7.29 9.88 5.49
N GLY A 63 8.01 8.88 4.97
CA GLY A 63 9.47 8.79 5.00
C GLY A 63 10.13 9.46 3.80
N PRO A 64 11.46 9.53 3.77
CA PRO A 64 12.19 10.11 2.65
C PRO A 64 11.94 9.37 1.33
N LYS A 65 12.05 10.10 0.21
CA LYS A 65 12.10 9.50 -1.12
C LYS A 65 13.41 8.74 -1.33
N GLY A 66 13.40 7.75 -2.23
CA GLY A 66 14.60 6.98 -2.58
C GLY A 66 15.02 5.93 -1.53
N ILE A 67 14.18 5.68 -0.53
CA ILE A 67 14.39 4.63 0.48
C ILE A 67 13.19 3.68 0.55
N GLY A 68 13.47 2.43 0.81
CA GLY A 68 12.47 1.37 1.01
C GLY A 68 13.16 0.12 1.55
N PHE A 69 12.41 -0.95 1.70
CA PHE A 69 12.98 -2.23 2.09
C PHE A 69 12.27 -3.40 1.40
N LEU A 70 13.00 -4.50 1.28
CA LEU A 70 12.47 -5.78 0.88
C LEU A 70 12.56 -6.74 2.08
N TYR A 71 11.41 -7.23 2.55
CA TYR A 71 11.40 -8.39 3.43
C TYR A 71 11.65 -9.65 2.61
N VAL A 72 12.56 -10.49 3.10
CA VAL A 72 12.88 -11.79 2.50
C VAL A 72 12.74 -12.85 3.57
N SER A 73 11.84 -13.80 3.36
CA SER A 73 11.70 -14.97 4.24
C SER A 73 13.00 -15.77 4.27
N TYR A 74 13.37 -16.32 5.43
CA TYR A 74 14.58 -17.14 5.59
C TYR A 74 14.63 -18.37 4.68
N LYS A 75 13.48 -18.81 4.15
CA LYS A 75 13.37 -19.93 3.22
C LYS A 75 13.74 -19.57 1.79
N VAL A 76 13.75 -18.28 1.47
CA VAL A 76 13.96 -17.80 0.11
C VAL A 76 15.41 -17.39 -0.09
N LYS A 77 16.01 -17.88 -1.16
CA LYS A 77 17.33 -17.47 -1.63
C LYS A 77 17.16 -16.60 -2.87
N ILE A 78 17.53 -15.34 -2.76
CA ILE A 78 17.57 -14.40 -3.89
C ILE A 78 19.01 -14.18 -4.32
N LYS A 79 19.19 -13.87 -5.60
CA LYS A 79 20.50 -13.49 -6.14
C LYS A 79 20.58 -11.96 -6.24
N PRO A 80 21.75 -11.35 -6.03
CA PRO A 80 21.92 -9.92 -6.25
C PRO A 80 21.73 -9.58 -7.72
N ILE A 81 21.13 -8.41 -7.98
CA ILE A 81 21.02 -7.82 -9.31
C ILE A 81 22.05 -6.68 -9.47
N ILE A 82 22.34 -6.00 -8.35
CA ILE A 82 23.35 -4.94 -8.28
C ILE A 82 24.56 -5.49 -7.53
N PHE A 83 25.65 -5.68 -8.26
CA PHE A 83 26.88 -6.24 -7.74
C PHE A 83 27.77 -5.14 -7.15
N GLY A 84 28.62 -5.50 -6.19
CA GLY A 84 29.56 -4.60 -5.53
C GLY A 84 30.10 -5.16 -4.22
N GLY A 85 30.22 -4.32 -3.20
CA GLY A 85 30.69 -4.72 -1.88
C GLY A 85 29.71 -5.61 -1.11
N GLY A 86 30.08 -5.98 0.13
CA GLY A 86 29.30 -6.90 0.98
C GLY A 86 28.08 -6.30 1.67
N GLN A 87 27.65 -5.10 1.30
CA GLN A 87 26.49 -4.44 1.93
C GLN A 87 25.22 -5.25 1.72
N GLN A 88 24.30 -5.14 2.68
CA GLN A 88 23.03 -5.90 2.67
C GLN A 88 23.25 -7.41 2.47
N LYS A 89 24.27 -7.99 3.11
CA LYS A 89 24.63 -9.42 2.94
C LYS A 89 24.99 -9.77 1.49
N ALA A 90 25.67 -8.86 0.80
CA ALA A 90 26.02 -8.95 -0.62
C ALA A 90 24.82 -9.01 -1.59
N LEU A 91 23.62 -8.70 -1.13
CA LEU A 91 22.42 -8.66 -1.99
C LEU A 91 22.25 -7.36 -2.76
N ARG A 92 22.81 -6.27 -2.21
CA ARG A 92 22.77 -4.96 -2.85
C ARG A 92 24.03 -4.17 -2.46
N GLY A 93 24.98 -4.11 -3.38
CA GLY A 93 26.23 -3.34 -3.22
C GLY A 93 25.99 -1.84 -3.11
N GLY A 94 26.97 -1.13 -2.58
CA GLY A 94 26.98 0.33 -2.39
C GLY A 94 26.72 0.74 -0.94
N THR A 95 27.31 1.87 -0.53
CA THR A 95 27.18 2.42 0.82
C THR A 95 25.69 2.64 1.17
N GLN A 96 25.33 2.27 2.38
CA GLN A 96 23.96 2.44 2.86
C GLN A 96 23.60 3.92 2.98
N ASN A 97 22.39 4.26 2.55
CA ASN A 97 21.81 5.58 2.78
C ASN A 97 21.32 5.68 4.23
N VAL A 98 22.25 5.93 5.17
CA VAL A 98 21.96 5.95 6.60
C VAL A 98 20.90 6.98 6.94
N CYS A 99 20.97 8.19 6.38
CA CYS A 99 19.99 9.24 6.62
C CYS A 99 18.57 8.79 6.17
N GLY A 100 18.46 8.18 4.99
CA GLY A 100 17.19 7.64 4.49
C GLY A 100 16.66 6.50 5.37
N ILE A 101 17.52 5.60 5.82
CA ILE A 101 17.16 4.48 6.70
C ILE A 101 16.65 5.00 8.05
N MET A 102 17.35 5.96 8.67
CA MET A 102 16.93 6.57 9.93
C MET A 102 15.61 7.33 9.79
N GLY A 103 15.45 8.10 8.70
CA GLY A 103 14.20 8.79 8.39
C GLY A 103 13.02 7.83 8.20
N LEU A 104 13.24 6.73 7.49
CA LEU A 104 12.22 5.66 7.35
C LEU A 104 11.88 5.03 8.71
N GLY A 105 12.90 4.74 9.53
CA GLY A 105 12.70 4.19 10.88
C GLY A 105 11.89 5.11 11.78
N ALA A 106 12.16 6.41 11.77
CA ALA A 106 11.42 7.41 12.53
C ALA A 106 9.95 7.51 12.07
N SER A 107 9.73 7.48 10.76
CA SER A 107 8.39 7.47 10.16
C SER A 107 7.59 6.23 10.57
N LEU A 108 8.19 5.05 10.44
CA LEU A 108 7.56 3.80 10.85
C LEU A 108 7.22 3.78 12.33
N LYS A 109 8.13 4.25 13.19
CA LYS A 109 7.85 4.35 14.62
C LYS A 109 6.60 5.18 14.87
N LYS A 110 6.51 6.37 14.29
CA LYS A 110 5.34 7.26 14.44
C LYS A 110 4.03 6.62 13.96
N ILE A 111 4.06 5.91 12.82
CA ILE A 111 2.90 5.21 12.27
C ILE A 111 2.43 4.10 13.22
N PHE A 112 3.36 3.29 13.75
CA PHE A 112 2.99 2.15 14.57
C PHE A 112 2.66 2.54 16.02
N ASP A 113 3.17 3.65 16.53
CA ASP A 113 2.80 4.18 17.85
C ASP A 113 1.30 4.57 17.93
N ASN A 114 0.70 5.00 16.82
CA ASN A 114 -0.70 5.45 16.76
C ASN A 114 -1.55 4.65 15.74
N TYR A 115 -1.13 3.47 15.38
CA TYR A 115 -1.67 2.71 14.25
C TYR A 115 -3.19 2.53 14.26
N GLU A 116 -3.75 2.12 15.39
CA GLU A 116 -5.19 1.82 15.50
C GLU A 116 -6.04 3.08 15.43
N GLU A 117 -5.62 4.16 16.10
CA GLU A 117 -6.30 5.45 16.10
C GLU A 117 -6.28 6.09 14.71
N ASP A 118 -5.10 6.15 14.10
CA ASP A 118 -4.90 6.72 12.77
C ASP A 118 -5.68 5.94 11.69
N THR A 119 -5.67 4.61 11.77
CA THR A 119 -6.44 3.76 10.84
C THR A 119 -7.94 4.00 10.98
N LYS A 120 -8.46 4.04 12.21
CA LYS A 120 -9.87 4.35 12.49
C LYS A 120 -10.26 5.72 11.98
N ARG A 121 -9.42 6.72 12.19
CA ARG A 121 -9.63 8.08 11.69
C ARG A 121 -9.67 8.11 10.17
N MET A 122 -8.73 7.47 9.48
CA MET A 122 -8.71 7.39 8.02
C MET A 122 -9.98 6.73 7.48
N CYS A 123 -10.43 5.61 8.07
CA CYS A 123 -11.70 4.98 7.70
C CYS A 123 -12.88 5.93 7.85
N SER A 124 -12.99 6.64 8.98
CA SER A 124 -14.06 7.59 9.22
C SER A 124 -14.08 8.73 8.20
N LEU A 125 -12.90 9.30 7.88
CA LEU A 125 -12.78 10.36 6.88
C LEU A 125 -13.14 9.86 5.47
N ARG A 126 -12.65 8.68 5.09
CA ARG A 126 -12.97 8.02 3.82
C ARG A 126 -14.47 7.82 3.66
N ASP A 127 -15.11 7.24 4.68
CA ASP A 127 -16.54 6.92 4.64
C ASP A 127 -17.40 8.18 4.62
N SER A 128 -17.02 9.20 5.39
CA SER A 128 -17.69 10.51 5.38
C SER A 128 -17.56 11.21 4.01
N LEU A 129 -16.36 11.16 3.41
CA LEU A 129 -16.13 11.73 2.08
C LEU A 129 -16.98 11.00 1.03
N ALA A 130 -16.96 9.66 1.02
CA ALA A 130 -17.73 8.85 0.09
C ALA A 130 -19.24 9.12 0.20
N ALA A 131 -19.78 9.17 1.42
CA ALA A 131 -21.19 9.46 1.67
C ALA A 131 -21.59 10.83 1.11
N ARG A 132 -20.82 11.87 1.40
CA ARG A 132 -21.11 13.24 0.91
C ARG A 132 -20.94 13.38 -0.60
N LEU A 133 -20.02 12.66 -1.22
CA LEU A 133 -19.88 12.66 -2.67
C LEU A 133 -21.12 12.05 -3.34
N LEU A 134 -21.66 10.96 -2.79
CA LEU A 134 -22.84 10.26 -3.31
C LEU A 134 -24.13 11.07 -3.18
N GLU A 135 -24.17 12.16 -2.41
CA GLU A 135 -25.29 13.10 -2.38
C GLU A 135 -25.43 13.89 -3.71
N ASN A 136 -24.40 13.87 -4.56
CA ASN A 136 -24.41 14.58 -5.84
C ASN A 136 -24.72 13.60 -7.00
N GLU A 137 -25.66 13.99 -7.84
CA GLU A 137 -25.99 13.22 -9.05
C GLU A 137 -24.77 13.09 -9.99
N GLY A 138 -24.66 11.96 -10.66
CA GLY A 138 -23.58 11.69 -11.61
C GLY A 138 -22.24 11.33 -10.97
N ILE A 139 -22.16 11.19 -9.65
CA ILE A 139 -20.98 10.68 -8.95
C ILE A 139 -21.16 9.21 -8.60
N THR A 140 -20.11 8.42 -8.87
CA THR A 140 -20.03 7.01 -8.46
C THR A 140 -18.73 6.75 -7.77
N ILE A 141 -18.76 5.92 -6.71
CA ILE A 141 -17.57 5.42 -6.04
C ILE A 141 -17.12 4.14 -6.74
N ASN A 142 -15.82 4.02 -7.00
CA ASN A 142 -15.25 2.84 -7.63
C ASN A 142 -14.65 1.88 -6.60
N GLY A 143 -14.54 0.62 -6.98
CA GLY A 143 -13.92 -0.43 -6.17
C GLY A 143 -14.79 -0.92 -5.02
N PRO A 144 -14.18 -1.60 -4.01
CA PRO A 144 -14.94 -2.28 -2.95
C PRO A 144 -15.73 -1.34 -2.06
N LEU A 145 -15.33 -0.07 -1.96
CA LEU A 145 -16.03 0.93 -1.15
C LEU A 145 -17.43 1.27 -1.68
N ALA A 146 -17.69 0.98 -2.96
CA ALA A 146 -19.00 1.22 -3.60
C ALA A 146 -20.12 0.32 -3.06
N ASN A 147 -19.81 -0.77 -2.36
CA ASN A 147 -20.78 -1.77 -1.92
C ASN A 147 -20.52 -2.16 -0.46
N GLU A 148 -21.57 -2.07 0.37
CA GLU A 148 -21.47 -2.40 1.80
C GLU A 148 -20.99 -3.83 2.08
N ASN A 149 -21.29 -4.80 1.20
CA ASN A 149 -20.83 -6.18 1.34
C ASN A 149 -19.34 -6.38 1.05
N THR A 150 -18.70 -5.42 0.39
CA THR A 150 -17.28 -5.47 0.02
C THR A 150 -16.45 -4.36 0.65
N LYS A 151 -17.09 -3.45 1.37
CA LYS A 151 -16.45 -2.29 2.00
C LYS A 151 -15.32 -2.66 2.97
N GLU A 152 -15.39 -3.82 3.60
CA GLU A 152 -14.33 -4.35 4.46
C GLU A 152 -13.00 -4.59 3.71
N PHE A 153 -13.07 -4.79 2.39
CA PHE A 153 -11.90 -4.93 1.52
C PHE A 153 -11.41 -3.60 0.95
N SER A 154 -11.85 -2.47 1.51
CA SER A 154 -11.42 -1.14 1.08
C SER A 154 -10.31 -0.61 1.95
N ALA A 155 -9.23 -0.12 1.33
CA ALA A 155 -8.13 0.54 2.02
C ALA A 155 -8.61 1.81 2.73
N PRO A 156 -8.07 2.13 3.92
CA PRO A 156 -8.57 3.25 4.74
C PRO A 156 -8.28 4.62 4.13
N HIS A 157 -7.34 4.74 3.21
CA HIS A 157 -6.77 5.99 2.71
C HIS A 157 -7.04 6.26 1.22
N ILE A 158 -7.88 5.46 0.55
CA ILE A 158 -8.16 5.59 -0.88
C ILE A 158 -9.67 5.70 -1.10
N VAL A 159 -10.07 6.74 -1.85
CA VAL A 159 -11.41 6.90 -2.41
C VAL A 159 -11.24 7.14 -3.90
N SER A 160 -11.76 6.25 -4.73
CA SER A 160 -11.77 6.39 -6.18
C SER A 160 -13.15 6.78 -6.64
N VAL A 161 -13.24 7.83 -7.47
CA VAL A 161 -14.50 8.47 -7.84
C VAL A 161 -14.57 8.64 -9.35
N SER A 162 -15.71 8.34 -9.92
CA SER A 162 -16.04 8.71 -11.30
C SER A 162 -17.12 9.81 -11.29
N VAL A 163 -16.91 10.85 -12.10
CA VAL A 163 -17.83 11.97 -12.26
C VAL A 163 -18.35 11.97 -13.70
N GLN A 164 -19.64 11.75 -13.88
CA GLN A 164 -20.27 11.67 -15.20
C GLN A 164 -20.23 13.02 -15.90
N GLY A 165 -19.91 13.00 -17.20
CA GLY A 165 -19.92 14.19 -18.03
C GLY A 165 -18.73 15.14 -17.86
N VAL A 166 -17.78 14.81 -16.98
CA VAL A 166 -16.56 15.61 -16.75
C VAL A 166 -15.32 14.78 -17.05
N ARG A 167 -14.42 15.32 -17.87
CA ARG A 167 -13.13 14.69 -18.11
C ARG A 167 -12.28 14.76 -16.84
N ALA A 168 -11.64 13.65 -16.45
CA ALA A 168 -10.84 13.55 -15.23
C ALA A 168 -9.74 14.64 -15.13
N GLU A 169 -9.05 14.92 -16.22
CA GLU A 169 -8.03 15.97 -16.29
C GLU A 169 -8.59 17.37 -16.01
N VAL A 170 -9.78 17.68 -16.54
CA VAL A 170 -10.46 18.97 -16.30
C VAL A 170 -10.85 19.10 -14.83
N LEU A 171 -11.39 18.02 -14.24
CA LEU A 171 -11.76 17.99 -12.84
C LEU A 171 -10.52 18.16 -11.94
N LEU A 172 -9.43 17.46 -12.26
CA LEU A 172 -8.16 17.55 -11.54
C LEU A 172 -7.68 19.00 -11.44
N HIS A 173 -7.58 19.69 -12.58
CA HIS A 173 -7.13 21.09 -12.60
C HIS A 173 -8.12 22.06 -11.92
N ALA A 174 -9.43 21.80 -12.04
CA ALA A 174 -10.43 22.61 -11.34
C ALA A 174 -10.32 22.50 -9.81
N LEU A 175 -10.01 21.30 -9.31
CA LEU A 175 -9.78 21.04 -7.88
C LEU A 175 -8.45 21.61 -7.42
N GLU A 176 -7.39 21.47 -8.21
CA GLU A 176 -6.06 22.03 -7.94
C GLU A 176 -6.11 23.55 -7.76
N ASN A 177 -6.87 24.27 -8.60
CA ASN A 177 -7.10 25.70 -8.47
C ASN A 177 -7.80 26.11 -7.17
N LYS A 178 -8.44 25.15 -6.48
CA LYS A 178 -9.06 25.33 -5.16
C LYS A 178 -8.20 24.79 -4.02
N GLY A 179 -6.96 24.40 -4.29
CA GLY A 179 -6.04 23.80 -3.32
C GLY A 179 -6.36 22.35 -2.94
N ILE A 180 -7.17 21.65 -3.76
CA ILE A 180 -7.50 20.23 -3.56
C ILE A 180 -6.72 19.43 -4.57
N PHE A 181 -5.75 18.63 -4.08
CA PHE A 181 -4.87 17.83 -4.92
C PHE A 181 -5.36 16.38 -4.95
N VAL A 182 -5.64 15.92 -6.15
CA VAL A 182 -6.09 14.54 -6.47
C VAL A 182 -5.23 13.94 -7.57
N SER A 183 -5.36 12.65 -7.84
CA SER A 183 -4.61 11.95 -8.91
C SER A 183 -5.55 11.07 -9.74
#